data_e9767dd9a9cd30934453742db7271bee
#
_entry.id   e9767dd9a9cd30934453742db7271bee
#
_cell.length_a   1.000
_cell.length_b   1.000
_cell.length_c   1.000
_cell.angle_alpha   90.00
_cell.angle_beta   90.00
_cell.angle_gamma   90.00
#
_symmetry.space_group_name_H-M   'P 1'
#
loop_
_entity.id
_entity.type
_entity.pdbx_description
1 polymer ?
#
loop_
_entity_poly.entity_id
_entity_poly.type
_entity_poly.pdbx_seq_one_letter_code
_entity_poly.pdbx_strand_id
1 'polypeptide(L)'
;MKLIQQSADIWKQPEGEIGIYKQVERAARLCYMSTDKITEDSYKRFINMLSTKGHNSPLEHGTIYLTVPFNIPDDLRVNSYVNNPHSIVRVPDTCKVAYITTNYRVLLENDWLDDMKFLCEPTEYHEKRISVHMVTSIGISRGLNRHRVNSIAEQSTRYCNYSKDKFGNEITFIIPNWVNTKSPNANQEGPSIADMEWSTAMLNAEASYMNLLKMGWKPEQARSVLPLDTKTELVHTAFLSDWMHFFDLRTSPAAHPMMRDLANKIKQEFIKNKIIKDGE
;
A
#
# COMPACT_ATOMS: atom_id res chain seq x y z
N MET A 1 -9.30 13.04 20.01
CA MET A 1 -8.41 13.27 18.84
C MET A 1 -7.06 12.65 19.12
N LYS A 2 -6.58 11.80 18.22
CA LYS A 2 -5.26 11.19 18.26
C LYS A 2 -4.34 11.81 17.22
N LEU A 3 -3.12 12.15 17.59
CA LEU A 3 -2.11 12.72 16.71
C LEU A 3 -0.94 11.74 16.57
N ILE A 4 -0.54 11.44 15.33
CA ILE A 4 0.57 10.53 15.03
C ILE A 4 1.45 11.08 13.91
N GLN A 5 2.66 10.55 13.82
CA GLN A 5 3.55 10.77 12.68
C GLN A 5 3.24 9.74 11.58
N GLN A 6 3.55 10.08 10.34
CA GLN A 6 3.50 9.11 9.24
C GLN A 6 4.59 8.07 9.36
N SER A 7 4.31 6.86 8.86
CA SER A 7 5.23 5.72 8.89
C SER A 7 5.11 4.86 7.64
N ALA A 8 6.12 4.02 7.41
CA ALA A 8 6.12 3.03 6.34
C ALA A 8 6.81 1.75 6.81
N ASP A 9 6.28 0.61 6.39
CA ASP A 9 6.81 -0.72 6.70
C ASP A 9 6.78 -1.59 5.44
N ILE A 10 7.81 -2.41 5.22
CA ILE A 10 7.80 -3.41 4.16
C ILE A 10 6.97 -4.62 4.61
N TRP A 11 5.96 -4.95 3.81
CA TRP A 11 5.18 -6.16 4.01
C TRP A 11 5.79 -7.30 3.20
N LYS A 12 6.44 -8.23 3.87
CA LYS A 12 6.93 -9.46 3.24
C LYS A 12 5.75 -10.39 2.98
N GLN A 13 5.65 -10.86 1.73
CA GLN A 13 4.74 -11.92 1.36
C GLN A 13 5.30 -13.24 1.89
N PRO A 14 4.49 -14.08 2.56
CA PRO A 14 4.93 -15.45 2.91
C PRO A 14 5.20 -16.29 1.64
N GLU A 15 5.98 -17.34 1.78
CA GLU A 15 6.37 -18.21 0.67
C GLU A 15 5.20 -19.05 0.15
N GLY A 16 5.31 -19.45 -1.12
CA GLY A 16 4.40 -20.37 -1.78
C GLY A 16 3.01 -19.82 -2.08
N GLU A 17 2.14 -20.65 -2.62
CA GLU A 17 0.79 -20.29 -3.06
C GLU A 17 -0.08 -19.74 -1.93
N ILE A 18 -0.03 -20.35 -0.75
CA ILE A 18 -0.76 -19.90 0.43
C ILE A 18 -0.30 -18.50 0.84
N GLY A 19 0.99 -18.21 0.71
CA GLY A 19 1.55 -16.90 0.99
C GLY A 19 1.00 -15.80 0.07
N ILE A 20 0.80 -16.11 -1.21
CA ILE A 20 0.16 -15.22 -2.18
C ILE A 20 -1.26 -14.86 -1.71
N TYR A 21 -2.06 -15.86 -1.33
CA TYR A 21 -3.44 -15.65 -0.87
C TYR A 21 -3.52 -14.86 0.44
N LYS A 22 -2.65 -15.15 1.40
CA LYS A 22 -2.56 -14.41 2.68
C LYS A 22 -2.17 -12.94 2.44
N GLN A 23 -1.27 -12.66 1.49
CA GLN A 23 -0.89 -11.29 1.13
C GLN A 23 -2.06 -10.54 0.50
N VAL A 24 -2.79 -11.15 -0.42
CA VAL A 24 -4.01 -10.57 -1.02
C VAL A 24 -5.05 -10.27 0.06
N GLU A 25 -5.33 -11.22 0.95
CA GLU A 25 -6.29 -10.99 2.04
C GLU A 25 -5.87 -9.83 2.94
N ARG A 26 -4.59 -9.78 3.33
CA ARG A 26 -4.04 -8.71 4.16
C ARG A 26 -4.25 -7.33 3.53
N ALA A 27 -3.93 -7.19 2.25
CA ALA A 27 -4.10 -5.94 1.50
C ALA A 27 -5.57 -5.54 1.37
N ALA A 28 -6.44 -6.49 1.01
CA ALA A 28 -7.86 -6.21 0.87
C ALA A 28 -8.54 -5.84 2.18
N ARG A 29 -8.18 -6.50 3.29
CA ARG A 29 -8.75 -6.19 4.61
C ARG A 29 -8.34 -4.82 5.15
N LEU A 30 -7.22 -4.27 4.68
CA LEU A 30 -6.83 -2.90 4.97
C LEU A 30 -7.91 -1.91 4.50
N CYS A 31 -8.46 -2.10 3.30
CA CYS A 31 -9.49 -1.23 2.75
C CYS A 31 -10.73 -1.10 3.66
N TYR A 32 -11.06 -2.16 4.39
CA TYR A 32 -12.24 -2.26 5.26
C TYR A 32 -11.91 -2.16 6.74
N MET A 33 -10.63 -1.94 7.09
CA MET A 33 -10.16 -1.98 8.47
C MET A 33 -10.67 -3.23 9.21
N SER A 34 -10.44 -4.39 8.60
CA SER A 34 -10.91 -5.69 9.09
C SER A 34 -9.76 -6.72 9.22
N THR A 35 -8.56 -6.24 9.45
CA THR A 35 -7.36 -7.08 9.68
C THR A 35 -7.46 -7.93 10.95
N ASP A 36 -8.27 -7.48 11.92
CA ASP A 36 -8.67 -8.22 13.12
C ASP A 36 -9.41 -9.54 12.83
N LYS A 37 -9.94 -9.71 11.61
CA LYS A 37 -10.64 -10.91 11.16
C LYS A 37 -9.77 -11.90 10.40
N ILE A 38 -8.47 -11.66 10.29
CA ILE A 38 -7.51 -12.58 9.67
C ILE A 38 -7.30 -13.76 10.61
N THR A 39 -7.53 -14.97 10.11
CA THR A 39 -7.23 -16.22 10.78
C THR A 39 -6.36 -17.09 9.89
N GLU A 40 -5.90 -18.23 10.39
CA GLU A 40 -5.01 -19.13 9.62
C GLU A 40 -5.55 -19.49 8.23
N ASP A 41 -6.86 -19.73 8.12
CA ASP A 41 -7.55 -20.22 6.91
C ASP A 41 -8.53 -19.22 6.29
N SER A 42 -8.63 -17.98 6.82
CA SER A 42 -9.63 -17.02 6.36
C SER A 42 -9.47 -16.60 4.89
N TYR A 43 -8.24 -16.66 4.37
CA TYR A 43 -7.91 -16.35 2.98
C TYR A 43 -8.74 -17.18 1.98
N LYS A 44 -9.02 -18.45 2.26
CA LYS A 44 -9.75 -19.36 1.35
C LYS A 44 -11.10 -18.80 0.94
N ARG A 45 -11.92 -18.44 1.95
CA ARG A 45 -13.24 -17.83 1.72
C ARG A 45 -13.13 -16.42 1.16
N PHE A 46 -12.08 -15.70 1.57
CA PHE A 46 -11.92 -14.30 1.21
C PHE A 46 -11.54 -14.13 -0.26
N ILE A 47 -10.59 -14.90 -0.77
CA ILE A 47 -10.20 -14.89 -2.20
C ILE A 47 -11.40 -15.27 -3.08
N ASN A 48 -12.10 -16.34 -2.73
CA ASN A 48 -13.31 -16.74 -3.47
C ASN A 48 -14.37 -15.63 -3.51
N MET A 49 -14.59 -14.95 -2.39
CA MET A 49 -15.51 -13.82 -2.32
C MET A 49 -15.07 -12.64 -3.19
N LEU A 50 -13.78 -12.30 -3.22
CA LEU A 50 -13.25 -11.23 -4.07
C LEU A 50 -13.49 -11.54 -5.55
N SER A 51 -13.11 -12.74 -6.00
CA SER A 51 -13.26 -13.19 -7.39
C SER A 51 -14.73 -13.24 -7.81
N THR A 52 -15.61 -13.82 -6.98
CA THR A 52 -17.04 -13.95 -7.29
C THR A 52 -17.75 -12.59 -7.37
N LYS A 53 -17.31 -11.60 -6.58
CA LYS A 53 -17.88 -10.23 -6.58
C LYS A 53 -17.23 -9.29 -7.60
N GLY A 54 -16.22 -9.76 -8.36
CA GLY A 54 -15.48 -8.92 -9.30
C GLY A 54 -14.63 -7.84 -8.61
N HIS A 55 -14.29 -8.01 -7.33
CA HIS A 55 -13.43 -7.11 -6.59
C HIS A 55 -11.95 -7.52 -6.77
N ASN A 56 -11.48 -7.45 -8.02
CA ASN A 56 -10.18 -8.03 -8.40
C ASN A 56 -8.97 -7.15 -8.06
N SER A 57 -9.15 -5.85 -7.80
CA SER A 57 -7.99 -4.97 -7.55
C SER A 57 -7.08 -5.43 -6.39
N PRO A 58 -7.57 -5.96 -5.26
CA PRO A 58 -6.68 -6.48 -4.22
C PRO A 58 -5.88 -7.71 -4.61
N LEU A 59 -6.34 -8.48 -5.63
CA LEU A 59 -5.62 -9.66 -6.13
C LEU A 59 -4.25 -9.30 -6.71
N GLU A 60 -4.07 -8.05 -7.13
CA GLU A 60 -2.79 -7.52 -7.62
C GLU A 60 -1.67 -7.55 -6.56
N HIS A 61 -2.01 -7.56 -5.27
CA HIS A 61 -1.02 -7.58 -4.19
C HIS A 61 -0.39 -8.95 -3.96
N GLY A 62 -0.96 -10.02 -4.53
CA GLY A 62 -0.36 -11.34 -4.55
C GLY A 62 0.70 -11.42 -5.64
N THR A 63 1.97 -11.25 -5.27
CA THR A 63 3.10 -11.35 -6.20
C THR A 63 3.36 -12.80 -6.56
N ILE A 64 3.61 -13.07 -7.83
CA ILE A 64 3.90 -14.40 -8.37
C ILE A 64 5.23 -14.37 -9.12
N TYR A 65 6.10 -15.30 -8.80
CA TYR A 65 7.34 -15.57 -9.51
C TYR A 65 7.25 -16.93 -10.18
N LEU A 66 7.48 -16.97 -11.50
CA LEU A 66 7.43 -18.20 -12.29
C LEU A 66 8.78 -18.42 -12.97
N THR A 67 9.19 -19.69 -13.01
CA THR A 67 10.35 -20.15 -13.79
C THR A 67 9.84 -21.08 -14.87
N VAL A 68 9.69 -20.55 -16.08
CA VAL A 68 9.05 -21.25 -17.20
C VAL A 68 10.11 -21.76 -18.17
N PRO A 69 10.17 -23.08 -18.48
CA PRO A 69 11.00 -23.61 -19.55
C PRO A 69 10.62 -22.93 -20.89
N PHE A 70 11.62 -22.49 -21.62
CA PHE A 70 11.43 -21.66 -22.79
C PHE A 70 12.11 -22.27 -24.02
N ASN A 71 11.33 -22.57 -25.06
CA ASN A 71 11.83 -23.02 -26.36
C ASN A 71 11.64 -21.91 -27.40
N ILE A 72 12.75 -21.29 -27.81
CA ILE A 72 12.79 -20.23 -28.81
C ILE A 72 12.43 -20.81 -30.21
N PRO A 73 11.74 -20.03 -31.13
CA PRO A 73 11.46 -18.59 -31.07
C PRO A 73 10.02 -18.19 -30.70
N ASP A 74 9.04 -19.08 -30.63
CA ASP A 74 7.62 -18.73 -30.57
C ASP A 74 6.86 -19.34 -29.41
N ASP A 75 7.38 -19.23 -28.18
CA ASP A 75 6.61 -19.61 -27.01
C ASP A 75 5.50 -18.59 -26.73
N LEU A 76 4.29 -18.89 -27.23
CA LEU A 76 3.11 -18.04 -27.09
C LEU A 76 2.81 -17.66 -25.63
N ARG A 77 3.12 -18.56 -24.68
CA ARG A 77 2.91 -18.31 -23.24
C ARG A 77 3.82 -17.20 -22.74
N VAL A 78 5.14 -17.31 -22.98
CA VAL A 78 6.12 -16.30 -22.55
C VAL A 78 5.83 -14.96 -23.22
N ASN A 79 5.49 -14.98 -24.51
CA ASN A 79 5.11 -13.78 -25.26
C ASN A 79 3.85 -13.10 -24.68
N SER A 80 2.89 -13.86 -24.16
CA SER A 80 1.72 -13.30 -23.49
C SER A 80 2.11 -12.50 -22.24
N TYR A 81 3.05 -12.97 -21.44
CA TYR A 81 3.56 -12.22 -20.29
C TYR A 81 4.40 -11.01 -20.70
N VAL A 82 5.21 -11.11 -21.75
CA VAL A 82 5.99 -9.97 -22.31
C VAL A 82 5.06 -8.82 -22.73
N ASN A 83 3.91 -9.14 -23.29
CA ASN A 83 2.91 -8.17 -23.74
C ASN A 83 1.97 -7.70 -22.63
N ASN A 84 2.04 -8.28 -21.43
CA ASN A 84 1.19 -7.90 -20.32
C ASN A 84 1.83 -6.74 -19.52
N PRO A 85 1.15 -5.58 -19.35
CA PRO A 85 1.74 -4.40 -18.70
C PRO A 85 1.99 -4.57 -17.18
N HIS A 86 1.48 -5.65 -16.59
CA HIS A 86 1.63 -5.97 -15.17
C HIS A 86 2.58 -7.15 -14.93
N SER A 87 3.38 -7.51 -15.94
CA SER A 87 4.35 -8.59 -15.87
C SER A 87 5.72 -8.12 -16.37
N ILE A 88 6.77 -8.61 -15.75
CA ILE A 88 8.14 -8.43 -16.25
C ILE A 88 8.75 -9.80 -16.51
N VAL A 89 9.27 -9.97 -17.71
CA VAL A 89 9.92 -11.21 -18.16
C VAL A 89 11.40 -10.94 -18.38
N ARG A 90 12.27 -11.79 -17.83
CA ARG A 90 13.70 -11.80 -18.10
C ARG A 90 14.12 -13.16 -18.60
N VAL A 91 14.87 -13.18 -19.69
CA VAL A 91 15.46 -14.40 -20.28
C VAL A 91 16.96 -14.18 -20.38
N PRO A 92 17.76 -14.77 -19.47
CA PRO A 92 19.23 -14.70 -19.59
C PRO A 92 19.71 -15.44 -20.84
N ASP A 93 20.69 -14.88 -21.55
CA ASP A 93 21.21 -15.42 -22.81
C ASP A 93 21.71 -16.87 -22.71
N THR A 94 22.12 -17.28 -21.52
CA THR A 94 22.66 -18.62 -21.25
C THR A 94 21.61 -19.67 -20.87
N CYS A 95 20.36 -19.25 -20.67
CA CYS A 95 19.31 -20.10 -20.10
C CYS A 95 18.14 -20.30 -21.07
N LYS A 96 17.67 -21.54 -21.19
CA LYS A 96 16.39 -21.85 -21.86
C LYS A 96 15.22 -21.75 -20.87
N VAL A 97 15.21 -20.68 -20.08
CA VAL A 97 14.25 -20.46 -19.01
C VAL A 97 13.87 -18.97 -18.97
N ALA A 98 12.58 -18.71 -18.92
CA ALA A 98 12.02 -17.38 -18.68
C ALA A 98 11.71 -17.19 -17.20
N TYR A 99 12.16 -16.09 -16.63
CA TYR A 99 11.88 -15.66 -15.27
C TYR A 99 10.83 -14.58 -15.32
N ILE A 100 9.64 -14.89 -14.82
CA ILE A 100 8.45 -14.04 -14.91
C ILE A 100 8.05 -13.56 -13.52
N THR A 101 7.96 -12.26 -13.35
CA THR A 101 7.35 -11.64 -12.18
C THR A 101 6.02 -11.03 -12.58
N THR A 102 4.95 -11.42 -11.92
CA THR A 102 3.58 -10.96 -12.18
C THR A 102 2.75 -10.95 -10.89
N ASN A 103 1.43 -11.00 -11.00
CA ASN A 103 0.53 -11.03 -9.87
C ASN A 103 -0.69 -11.94 -10.09
N TYR A 104 -1.36 -12.31 -9.01
CA TYR A 104 -2.47 -13.25 -9.03
C TYR A 104 -3.66 -12.79 -9.90
N ARG A 105 -3.92 -11.47 -9.96
CA ARG A 105 -4.97 -10.91 -10.83
C ARG A 105 -4.70 -11.21 -12.30
N VAL A 106 -3.45 -11.05 -12.75
CA VAL A 106 -3.05 -11.33 -14.13
C VAL A 106 -3.35 -12.78 -14.49
N LEU A 107 -2.96 -13.74 -13.64
CA LEU A 107 -3.23 -15.16 -13.91
C LEU A 107 -4.73 -15.44 -13.96
N LEU A 108 -5.49 -14.89 -13.03
CA LEU A 108 -6.92 -15.14 -12.93
C LEU A 108 -7.69 -14.55 -14.13
N GLU A 109 -7.42 -13.28 -14.49
CA GLU A 109 -8.18 -12.58 -15.55
C GLU A 109 -7.82 -13.02 -16.97
N ASN A 110 -6.68 -13.71 -17.15
CA ASN A 110 -6.25 -14.22 -18.45
C ASN A 110 -6.41 -15.75 -18.58
N ASP A 111 -7.00 -16.42 -17.59
CA ASP A 111 -7.11 -17.89 -17.54
C ASP A 111 -5.75 -18.60 -17.55
N TRP A 112 -4.73 -18.01 -16.89
CA TRP A 112 -3.37 -18.56 -16.80
C TRP A 112 -3.06 -19.22 -15.46
N LEU A 113 -4.06 -19.60 -14.67
CA LEU A 113 -3.87 -20.22 -13.36
C LEU A 113 -3.10 -21.56 -13.43
N ASP A 114 -3.18 -22.27 -14.56
CA ASP A 114 -2.37 -23.48 -14.80
C ASP A 114 -0.85 -23.23 -14.73
N ASP A 115 -0.41 -21.97 -14.90
CA ASP A 115 1.00 -21.61 -14.81
C ASP A 115 1.51 -21.58 -13.36
N MET A 116 0.62 -21.67 -12.37
CA MET A 116 1.02 -21.86 -10.97
C MET A 116 1.88 -23.12 -10.75
N LYS A 117 1.85 -24.09 -11.65
CA LYS A 117 2.79 -25.24 -11.66
C LYS A 117 4.26 -24.83 -11.81
N PHE A 118 4.55 -23.64 -12.32
CA PHE A 118 5.88 -23.07 -12.46
C PHE A 118 6.25 -22.11 -11.33
N LEU A 119 5.39 -22.02 -10.29
CA LEU A 119 5.64 -21.15 -9.13
C LEU A 119 6.97 -21.50 -8.47
N CYS A 120 7.74 -20.48 -8.15
CA CYS A 120 9.00 -20.61 -7.45
C CYS A 120 9.22 -19.44 -6.49
N GLU A 121 10.22 -19.55 -5.63
CA GLU A 121 10.72 -18.39 -4.88
C GLU A 121 11.53 -17.48 -5.80
N PRO A 122 11.58 -16.14 -5.50
CA PRO A 122 12.31 -15.20 -6.33
C PRO A 122 13.80 -15.52 -6.40
N THR A 123 14.34 -15.54 -7.62
CA THR A 123 15.78 -15.68 -7.87
C THR A 123 16.39 -14.32 -8.20
N GLU A 124 17.71 -14.26 -8.40
CA GLU A 124 18.42 -13.06 -8.86
C GLU A 124 17.98 -12.56 -10.25
N TYR A 125 17.41 -13.45 -11.07
CA TYR A 125 16.93 -13.13 -12.41
C TYR A 125 15.52 -12.54 -12.44
N HIS A 126 14.74 -12.72 -11.39
CA HIS A 126 13.42 -12.11 -11.30
C HIS A 126 13.49 -10.61 -10.99
N GLU A 127 12.68 -9.82 -11.66
CA GLU A 127 12.41 -8.46 -11.16
C GLU A 127 11.68 -8.55 -9.83
N LYS A 128 12.21 -7.93 -8.79
CA LYS A 128 11.59 -7.97 -7.46
C LYS A 128 10.31 -7.12 -7.46
N ARG A 129 9.28 -7.63 -6.80
CA ARG A 129 8.04 -6.89 -6.57
C ARG A 129 7.81 -6.75 -5.06
N ILE A 130 7.64 -5.52 -4.57
CA ILE A 130 7.72 -5.19 -3.15
C ILE A 130 6.46 -4.49 -2.71
N SER A 131 5.90 -4.93 -1.58
CA SER A 131 4.75 -4.32 -0.93
C SER A 131 5.21 -3.44 0.23
N VAL A 132 4.74 -2.20 0.26
CA VAL A 132 4.98 -1.25 1.35
C VAL A 132 3.65 -0.82 1.95
N HIS A 133 3.48 -1.02 3.23
CA HIS A 133 2.38 -0.46 4.01
C HIS A 133 2.77 0.94 4.48
N MET A 134 1.87 1.88 4.31
CA MET A 134 2.08 3.28 4.67
C MET A 134 0.94 3.78 5.53
N VAL A 135 1.29 4.52 6.57
CA VAL A 135 0.37 5.32 7.38
C VAL A 135 0.68 6.78 7.10
N THR A 136 -0.27 7.48 6.51
CA THR A 136 -0.09 8.88 6.10
C THR A 136 -1.42 9.61 6.08
N SER A 137 -1.45 10.84 5.58
CA SER A 137 -2.66 11.65 5.47
C SER A 137 -3.38 11.45 4.13
N ILE A 138 -4.70 11.69 4.10
CA ILE A 138 -5.50 11.67 2.87
C ILE A 138 -4.92 12.63 1.81
N GLY A 139 -4.37 13.76 2.23
CA GLY A 139 -3.73 14.72 1.33
C GLY A 139 -2.53 14.12 0.60
N ILE A 140 -1.71 13.36 1.30
CA ILE A 140 -0.52 12.70 0.74
C ILE A 140 -0.89 11.47 -0.08
N SER A 141 -1.87 10.68 0.34
CA SER A 141 -2.30 9.49 -0.41
C SER A 141 -2.73 9.83 -1.84
N ARG A 142 -3.35 10.98 -2.08
CA ARG A 142 -3.71 11.46 -3.42
C ARG A 142 -2.50 11.59 -4.36
N GLY A 143 -1.34 11.97 -3.81
CA GLY A 143 -0.09 12.04 -4.56
C GLY A 143 0.51 10.66 -4.84
N LEU A 144 0.39 9.73 -3.88
CA LEU A 144 0.79 8.33 -4.03
C LEU A 144 -0.03 7.62 -5.12
N ASN A 145 -1.34 7.84 -5.16
CA ASN A 145 -2.26 7.25 -6.14
C ASN A 145 -2.00 7.69 -7.59
N ARG A 146 -1.06 8.61 -7.82
CA ARG A 146 -0.62 9.02 -9.17
C ARG A 146 0.42 8.08 -9.80
N HIS A 147 1.02 7.19 -9.02
CA HIS A 147 1.93 6.14 -9.51
C HIS A 147 1.10 4.96 -10.04
N ARG A 148 0.62 5.06 -11.29
CA ARG A 148 -0.48 4.24 -11.85
C ARG A 148 -0.12 2.79 -12.17
N VAL A 149 1.16 2.49 -12.33
CA VAL A 149 1.64 1.10 -12.53
C VAL A 149 1.64 0.31 -11.23
N ASN A 150 1.54 0.99 -10.09
CA ASN A 150 1.54 0.36 -8.78
C ASN A 150 0.14 -0.18 -8.43
N SER A 151 0.12 -1.34 -7.81
CA SER A 151 -1.08 -1.89 -7.18
C SER A 151 -1.31 -1.19 -5.84
N ILE A 152 -2.48 -0.61 -5.65
CA ILE A 152 -2.79 0.23 -4.49
C ILE A 152 -4.08 -0.23 -3.83
N ALA A 153 -4.01 -0.49 -2.53
CA ALA A 153 -5.18 -0.69 -1.67
C ALA A 153 -5.13 0.31 -0.53
N GLU A 154 -6.17 1.13 -0.38
CA GLU A 154 -6.25 2.21 0.62
C GLU A 154 -7.46 2.05 1.52
N GLN A 155 -7.31 2.38 2.79
CA GLN A 155 -8.37 2.43 3.78
C GLN A 155 -9.52 3.33 3.28
N SER A 156 -10.72 2.78 3.26
CA SER A 156 -11.89 3.52 2.78
C SER A 156 -12.57 4.29 3.91
N THR A 157 -12.59 5.61 3.83
CA THR A 157 -13.36 6.47 4.73
C THR A 157 -14.88 6.32 4.59
N ARG A 158 -15.37 5.60 3.57
CA ARG A 158 -16.80 5.29 3.39
C ARG A 158 -17.28 4.24 4.39
N TYR A 159 -16.41 3.28 4.73
CA TYR A 159 -16.75 2.15 5.59
C TYR A 159 -16.24 2.30 7.02
N CYS A 160 -15.33 3.25 7.26
CA CYS A 160 -14.77 3.50 8.59
C CYS A 160 -15.69 4.42 9.37
N ASN A 161 -16.33 3.88 10.40
CA ASN A 161 -17.12 4.67 11.36
C ASN A 161 -16.27 4.92 12.61
N TYR A 162 -15.68 6.13 12.70
CA TYR A 162 -14.75 6.50 13.77
C TYR A 162 -15.41 6.61 15.15
N SER A 163 -16.75 6.60 15.26
CA SER A 163 -17.45 6.54 16.54
C SER A 163 -17.57 5.14 17.15
N LYS A 164 -16.95 4.12 16.53
CA LYS A 164 -16.94 2.76 17.05
C LYS A 164 -15.66 2.47 17.85
N ASP A 165 -15.77 1.60 18.85
CA ASP A 165 -14.69 1.23 19.77
C ASP A 165 -13.41 0.76 19.04
N LYS A 166 -13.55 0.04 17.95
CA LYS A 166 -12.40 -0.41 17.13
C LYS A 166 -11.57 0.74 16.54
N PHE A 167 -12.11 1.97 16.50
CA PHE A 167 -11.41 3.19 16.09
C PHE A 167 -11.09 4.08 17.28
N GLY A 168 -11.31 3.62 18.53
CA GLY A 168 -11.06 4.36 19.75
C GLY A 168 -12.05 5.50 20.02
N ASN A 169 -13.15 5.55 19.31
CA ASN A 169 -14.14 6.64 19.37
C ASN A 169 -13.54 8.04 19.12
N GLU A 170 -12.48 8.09 18.33
CA GLU A 170 -11.75 9.32 17.98
C GLU A 170 -11.21 9.29 16.55
N ILE A 171 -10.91 10.45 16.01
CA ILE A 171 -10.24 10.58 14.71
C ILE A 171 -8.74 10.71 14.94
N THR A 172 -7.97 9.99 14.13
CA THR A 172 -6.52 10.12 14.09
C THR A 172 -6.12 11.06 12.97
N PHE A 173 -5.23 12.02 13.25
CA PHE A 173 -4.64 12.92 12.29
C PHE A 173 -3.13 12.73 12.21
N ILE A 174 -2.58 12.96 11.01
CA ILE A 174 -1.13 12.98 10.77
C ILE A 174 -0.63 14.40 11.08
N ILE A 175 0.38 14.48 11.92
CA ILE A 175 1.03 15.76 12.25
C ILE A 175 1.91 16.17 11.06
N PRO A 176 1.66 17.33 10.41
CA PRO A 176 2.58 17.87 9.41
C PRO A 176 3.96 18.17 10.00
N ASN A 177 5.02 18.02 9.20
CA ASN A 177 6.42 18.18 9.66
C ASN A 177 6.74 19.59 10.19
N TRP A 178 5.94 20.58 9.83
CA TRP A 178 6.08 21.97 10.25
C TRP A 178 5.19 22.34 11.44
N VAL A 179 4.42 21.39 11.99
CA VAL A 179 3.55 21.61 13.17
C VAL A 179 4.20 21.06 14.41
N ASN A 180 4.37 21.90 15.40
CA ASN A 180 4.86 21.52 16.74
C ASN A 180 3.67 21.27 17.68
N THR A 181 3.52 20.03 18.14
CA THR A 181 2.48 19.64 19.11
C THR A 181 3.04 19.33 20.49
N LYS A 182 4.35 19.54 20.72
CA LYS A 182 5.03 19.19 21.96
C LYS A 182 4.84 20.30 23.02
N SER A 183 4.61 19.90 24.25
CA SER A 183 4.62 20.82 25.38
C SER A 183 6.01 21.49 25.51
N PRO A 184 6.07 22.76 25.88
CA PRO A 184 7.34 23.46 26.10
C PRO A 184 8.14 22.82 27.23
N ASN A 185 9.45 22.73 27.06
CA ASN A 185 10.38 22.33 28.09
C ASN A 185 11.63 23.22 28.07
N ALA A 186 12.58 23.02 28.99
CA ALA A 186 13.77 23.88 29.13
C ALA A 186 14.60 24.05 27.84
N ASN A 187 14.46 23.13 26.87
CA ASN A 187 15.24 23.09 25.63
C ASN A 187 14.38 23.16 24.37
N GLN A 188 13.06 23.34 24.48
CA GLN A 188 12.15 23.33 23.34
C GLN A 188 11.04 24.38 23.54
N GLU A 189 10.86 25.23 22.51
CA GLU A 189 9.70 26.11 22.44
C GLU A 189 8.40 25.29 22.31
N GLY A 190 7.33 25.79 22.91
CA GLY A 190 5.99 25.22 22.76
C GLY A 190 5.40 25.50 21.38
N PRO A 191 4.15 25.05 21.15
CA PRO A 191 3.43 25.33 19.92
C PRO A 191 3.29 26.83 19.68
N SER A 192 3.51 27.23 18.43
CA SER A 192 3.21 28.58 17.97
C SER A 192 1.69 28.81 17.87
N ILE A 193 1.27 30.07 17.66
CA ILE A 193 -0.15 30.39 17.41
C ILE A 193 -0.67 29.62 16.18
N ALA A 194 0.13 29.49 15.12
CA ALA A 194 -0.24 28.73 13.93
C ALA A 194 -0.42 27.21 14.21
N ASP A 195 0.43 26.64 15.06
CA ASP A 195 0.30 25.22 15.48
C ASP A 195 -0.96 24.99 16.31
N MET A 196 -1.30 25.95 17.18
CA MET A 196 -2.53 25.92 17.98
C MET A 196 -3.78 26.05 17.09
N GLU A 197 -3.74 26.93 16.07
CA GLU A 197 -4.82 27.08 15.10
C GLU A 197 -5.06 25.80 14.31
N TRP A 198 -3.99 25.16 13.81
CA TRP A 198 -4.08 23.86 13.15
C TRP A 198 -4.72 22.80 14.07
N SER A 199 -4.26 22.71 15.31
CA SER A 199 -4.76 21.74 16.30
C SER A 199 -6.26 21.98 16.58
N THR A 200 -6.67 23.24 16.69
CA THR A 200 -8.07 23.65 16.92
C THR A 200 -8.94 23.26 15.71
N ALA A 201 -8.45 23.43 14.49
CA ALA A 201 -9.16 23.03 13.29
C ALA A 201 -9.39 21.50 13.25
N MET A 202 -8.40 20.70 13.65
CA MET A 202 -8.53 19.24 13.73
C MET A 202 -9.57 18.80 14.80
N LEU A 203 -9.55 19.43 15.97
CA LEU A 203 -10.54 19.19 17.03
C LEU A 203 -11.96 19.54 16.57
N ASN A 204 -12.15 20.67 15.91
CA ASN A 204 -13.45 21.08 15.39
C ASN A 204 -13.96 20.13 14.30
N ALA A 205 -13.09 19.64 13.43
CA ALA A 205 -13.44 18.66 12.39
C ALA A 205 -13.89 17.32 13.02
N GLU A 206 -13.19 16.85 14.04
CA GLU A 206 -13.59 15.64 14.79
C GLU A 206 -14.97 15.84 15.46
N ALA A 207 -15.16 16.95 16.18
CA ALA A 207 -16.42 17.25 16.83
C ALA A 207 -17.57 17.31 15.83
N SER A 208 -17.36 17.96 14.68
CA SER A 208 -18.34 18.05 13.59
C SER A 208 -18.69 16.67 13.04
N TYR A 209 -17.69 15.84 12.74
CA TYR A 209 -17.91 14.48 12.26
C TYR A 209 -18.73 13.65 13.23
N MET A 210 -18.37 13.65 14.53
CA MET A 210 -19.07 12.89 15.56
C MET A 210 -20.51 13.37 15.76
N ASN A 211 -20.74 14.69 15.69
CA ASN A 211 -22.08 15.26 15.78
C ASN A 211 -22.95 14.89 14.57
N LEU A 212 -22.41 14.91 13.36
CA LEU A 212 -23.15 14.48 12.16
C LEU A 212 -23.59 13.01 12.26
N LEU A 213 -22.72 12.13 12.77
CA LEU A 213 -23.09 10.73 13.04
C LEU A 213 -24.22 10.61 14.08
N LYS A 214 -24.16 11.40 15.19
CA LYS A 214 -25.23 11.44 16.20
C LYS A 214 -26.56 11.94 15.63
N MET A 215 -26.51 12.83 14.64
CA MET A 215 -27.67 13.35 13.90
C MET A 215 -28.19 12.36 12.84
N GLY A 216 -27.59 11.15 12.73
CA GLY A 216 -28.06 10.10 11.83
C GLY A 216 -27.39 10.07 10.46
N TRP A 217 -26.36 10.91 10.21
CA TRP A 217 -25.59 10.81 8.97
C TRP A 217 -24.79 9.50 8.94
N LYS A 218 -24.71 8.91 7.74
CA LYS A 218 -23.83 7.75 7.52
C LYS A 218 -22.36 8.19 7.46
N PRO A 219 -21.38 7.30 7.76
CA PRO A 219 -19.96 7.62 7.67
C PRO A 219 -19.56 8.20 6.31
N GLU A 220 -20.12 7.68 5.22
CA GLU A 220 -19.90 8.16 3.84
C GLU A 220 -20.37 9.60 3.60
N GLN A 221 -21.28 10.10 4.40
CA GLN A 221 -21.76 11.47 4.39
C GLN A 221 -20.94 12.34 5.36
N ALA A 222 -20.82 11.89 6.62
CA ALA A 222 -20.12 12.63 7.68
C ALA A 222 -18.64 12.91 7.33
N ARG A 223 -17.97 12.02 6.56
CA ARG A 223 -16.60 12.22 6.12
C ARG A 223 -16.35 13.49 5.31
N SER A 224 -17.38 14.16 4.83
CA SER A 224 -17.27 15.41 4.07
C SER A 224 -16.60 16.56 4.85
N VAL A 225 -16.60 16.51 6.19
CA VAL A 225 -15.96 17.50 7.06
C VAL A 225 -14.54 17.11 7.47
N LEU A 226 -14.02 15.97 7.01
CA LEU A 226 -12.67 15.51 7.36
C LEU A 226 -11.61 16.31 6.60
N PRO A 227 -10.60 16.86 7.31
CA PRO A 227 -9.51 17.60 6.68
C PRO A 227 -8.52 16.67 5.99
N LEU A 228 -7.64 17.26 5.16
CA LEU A 228 -6.62 16.54 4.41
C LEU A 228 -5.63 15.79 5.30
N ASP A 229 -5.40 16.25 6.52
CA ASP A 229 -4.50 15.62 7.49
C ASP A 229 -5.13 14.43 8.23
N THR A 230 -6.38 14.08 7.92
CA THR A 230 -6.97 12.84 8.42
C THR A 230 -6.12 11.64 8.01
N LYS A 231 -5.81 10.78 8.98
CA LYS A 231 -5.00 9.58 8.78
C LYS A 231 -5.70 8.63 7.81
N THR A 232 -4.93 8.11 6.88
CA THR A 232 -5.28 6.93 6.08
C THR A 232 -4.18 5.89 6.15
N GLU A 233 -4.48 4.66 5.79
CA GLU A 233 -3.51 3.58 5.58
C GLU A 233 -3.66 3.06 4.17
N LEU A 234 -2.53 2.72 3.56
CA LEU A 234 -2.51 2.15 2.23
C LEU A 234 -1.34 1.18 2.08
N VAL A 235 -1.50 0.22 1.18
CA VAL A 235 -0.43 -0.63 0.71
C VAL A 235 -0.20 -0.40 -0.77
N HIS A 236 1.06 -0.16 -1.14
CA HIS A 236 1.52 -0.18 -2.51
C HIS A 236 2.34 -1.42 -2.76
N THR A 237 2.05 -2.11 -3.86
CA THR A 237 2.89 -3.20 -4.36
C THR A 237 3.33 -2.86 -5.77
N ALA A 238 4.64 -2.81 -6.00
CA ALA A 238 5.23 -2.38 -7.27
C ALA A 238 6.53 -3.13 -7.55
N PHE A 239 6.96 -3.13 -8.80
CA PHE A 239 8.29 -3.60 -9.18
C PHE A 239 9.38 -2.72 -8.56
N LEU A 240 10.57 -3.28 -8.36
CA LEU A 240 11.68 -2.51 -7.79
C LEU A 240 12.05 -1.32 -8.69
N SER A 241 12.03 -1.50 -10.01
CA SER A 241 12.22 -0.41 -10.98
C SER A 241 11.22 0.73 -10.81
N ASP A 242 9.95 0.44 -10.53
CA ASP A 242 8.93 1.46 -10.27
C ASP A 242 9.16 2.17 -8.92
N TRP A 243 9.65 1.43 -7.91
CA TRP A 243 10.06 2.03 -6.64
C TRP A 243 11.26 2.95 -6.79
N MET A 244 12.25 2.60 -7.62
CA MET A 244 13.40 3.50 -7.92
C MET A 244 12.91 4.79 -8.57
N HIS A 245 12.04 4.70 -9.58
CA HIS A 245 11.42 5.89 -10.18
C HIS A 245 10.59 6.70 -9.16
N PHE A 246 9.88 6.05 -8.24
CA PHE A 246 9.19 6.73 -7.14
C PHE A 246 10.17 7.50 -6.26
N PHE A 247 11.31 6.92 -5.89
CA PHE A 247 12.32 7.60 -5.07
C PHE A 247 12.89 8.81 -5.79
N ASP A 248 13.25 8.70 -7.07
CA ASP A 248 13.77 9.83 -7.87
C ASP A 248 12.81 11.03 -7.85
N LEU A 249 11.51 10.78 -7.98
CA LEU A 249 10.51 11.83 -8.00
C LEU A 249 10.19 12.38 -6.60
N ARG A 250 10.11 11.52 -5.58
CA ARG A 250 9.49 11.87 -4.31
C ARG A 250 10.48 12.19 -3.19
N THR A 251 11.75 11.83 -3.33
CA THR A 251 12.80 12.30 -2.43
C THR A 251 13.38 13.66 -2.85
N SER A 252 13.07 14.12 -4.06
CA SER A 252 13.48 15.41 -4.60
C SER A 252 13.04 16.60 -3.72
N PRO A 253 13.86 17.66 -3.60
CA PRO A 253 13.47 18.92 -2.91
C PRO A 253 12.19 19.56 -3.45
N ALA A 254 11.85 19.34 -4.72
CA ALA A 254 10.62 19.84 -5.36
C ALA A 254 9.36 19.09 -4.92
N ALA A 255 9.49 17.92 -4.29
CA ALA A 255 8.34 17.18 -3.77
C ALA A 255 7.74 17.87 -2.53
N HIS A 256 6.42 17.69 -2.34
CA HIS A 256 5.75 18.18 -1.13
C HIS A 256 6.48 17.68 0.13
N PRO A 257 6.75 18.52 1.16
CA PRO A 257 7.59 18.13 2.31
C PRO A 257 7.17 16.85 3.01
N MET A 258 5.87 16.65 3.21
CA MET A 258 5.33 15.41 3.81
C MET A 258 5.53 14.19 2.90
N MET A 259 5.37 14.35 1.58
CA MET A 259 5.63 13.28 0.62
C MET A 259 7.10 12.88 0.61
N ARG A 260 7.99 13.88 0.64
CA ARG A 260 9.45 13.66 0.68
C ARG A 260 9.88 12.93 1.95
N ASP A 261 9.33 13.32 3.10
CA ASP A 261 9.59 12.63 4.38
C ASP A 261 9.14 11.17 4.31
N LEU A 262 7.94 10.90 3.81
CA LEU A 262 7.44 9.54 3.65
C LEU A 262 8.30 8.72 2.67
N ALA A 263 8.67 9.29 1.54
CA ALA A 263 9.52 8.64 0.54
C ALA A 263 10.91 8.29 1.11
N ASN A 264 11.51 9.20 1.90
CA ASN A 264 12.77 8.94 2.58
C ASN A 264 12.64 7.80 3.61
N LYS A 265 11.54 7.75 4.38
CA LYS A 265 11.26 6.64 5.31
C LYS A 265 11.16 5.31 4.57
N ILE A 266 10.46 5.28 3.43
CA ILE A 266 10.37 4.07 2.60
C ILE A 266 11.76 3.68 2.08
N LYS A 267 12.54 4.62 1.56
CA LYS A 267 13.90 4.37 1.07
C LYS A 267 14.80 3.79 2.17
N GLN A 268 14.72 4.33 3.38
CA GLN A 268 15.45 3.79 4.53
C GLN A 268 15.03 2.34 4.88
N GLU A 269 13.75 2.00 4.80
CA GLU A 269 13.31 0.62 4.99
C GLU A 269 13.83 -0.30 3.87
N PHE A 270 13.95 0.16 2.63
CA PHE A 270 14.56 -0.60 1.54
C PHE A 270 16.06 -0.87 1.78
N ILE A 271 16.81 0.14 2.24
CA ILE A 271 18.24 0.00 2.62
C ILE A 271 18.39 -0.98 3.79
N LYS A 272 17.62 -0.78 4.87
CA LYS A 272 17.63 -1.62 6.07
C LYS A 272 17.34 -3.09 5.77
N ASN A 273 16.41 -3.36 4.85
CA ASN A 273 16.08 -4.71 4.41
C ASN A 273 16.99 -5.23 3.26
N LYS A 274 18.07 -4.50 2.90
CA LYS A 274 19.04 -4.86 1.86
C LYS A 274 18.38 -5.09 0.48
N ILE A 275 17.33 -4.36 0.18
CA ILE A 275 16.67 -4.41 -1.13
C ILE A 275 17.43 -3.55 -2.13
N ILE A 276 17.89 -2.37 -1.68
CA ILE A 276 18.79 -1.46 -2.40
C ILE A 276 20.02 -1.18 -1.54
N LYS A 277 21.08 -0.65 -2.16
CA LYS A 277 22.26 -0.19 -1.44
C LYS A 277 22.10 1.25 -0.99
N ASP A 278 22.86 1.63 0.03
CA ASP A 278 22.96 3.04 0.44
C ASP A 278 23.65 3.83 -0.68
N GLY A 279 23.01 4.93 -1.11
CA GLY A 279 23.50 5.74 -2.22
C GLY A 279 22.85 5.45 -3.59
N GLU A 280 22.04 4.39 -3.69
CA GLU A 280 21.21 4.11 -4.88
C GLU A 280 19.90 4.93 -4.89
#